data_abe5ba21457c4d123ebdfd8fd46110f0
#
_entry.id   abe5ba21457c4d123ebdfd8fd46110f0
#
_cell.length_a   1.000
_cell.length_b   1.000
_cell.length_c   1.000
_cell.angle_alpha   90.00
_cell.angle_beta   90.00
_cell.angle_gamma   90.00
#
_symmetry.space_group_name_H-M   'P 1'
#
loop_
_entity.id
_entity.type
_entity.pdbx_description
1 polymer ?
#
loop_
_entity_poly.entity_id
_entity_poly.type
_entity_poly.pdbx_seq_one_letter_code
_entity_poly.pdbx_strand_id
1 'polypeptide(L)'
;LNQMGLPFPTSLLITPSTMYDLAFQLPRMAAVLTRSAKLGAYSRLNKSHCVLILGWAGSDDKSVKKYADLYENRGLDTIRFTSQMKAFSPKGLSHMRDMDEIFPLLDQVENKRLVMHIFSMNGVYSLVSLLHHKKYAYLFSKTDGIIWDSCPIDSKLLPYLLGYNQVINNVHKKTLESGTLFDKIGFMGGKMVFLSSAVMEAMRQWIHVSTGGNRSEVNPYYYVRDHPQLPDKHTFFYSTTDVLCQAPPIQSFHEYLTEKRKMEVEANCFTDSPHVKHFPLHPMEYNQGIDRMLTCVDRFYNPNSKL
;
A
#
# COMPACT_ATOMS: atom_id res chain seq x y z
N LEU A 1 30.63 -34.86 48.48
CA LEU A 1 29.26 -34.74 47.98
C LEU A 1 29.21 -33.59 46.95
N ASN A 2 29.36 -33.96 45.68
CA ASN A 2 29.34 -33.07 44.51
C ASN A 2 27.90 -32.63 44.21
N GLN A 3 27.67 -31.33 44.15
CA GLN A 3 26.48 -30.75 43.60
C GLN A 3 26.64 -30.64 42.06
N MET A 4 25.90 -31.45 41.32
CA MET A 4 25.70 -31.26 39.89
C MET A 4 24.68 -30.14 39.69
N GLY A 5 25.16 -28.92 39.34
CA GLY A 5 24.34 -27.86 38.84
C GLY A 5 23.98 -28.12 37.38
N LEU A 6 22.75 -28.55 37.09
CA LEU A 6 22.21 -28.54 35.74
C LEU A 6 22.00 -27.09 35.33
N PRO A 7 22.47 -26.64 34.14
CA PRO A 7 22.13 -25.34 33.65
C PRO A 7 20.64 -25.31 33.26
N PHE A 8 19.88 -24.48 33.94
CA PHE A 8 18.55 -24.16 33.50
C PHE A 8 18.66 -23.53 32.07
N PRO A 9 17.85 -23.96 31.10
CA PRO A 9 17.85 -23.33 29.83
C PRO A 9 17.40 -21.88 30.04
N THR A 10 18.26 -20.94 29.66
CA THR A 10 17.93 -19.52 29.57
C THR A 10 16.61 -19.40 28.81
N SER A 11 15.57 -18.97 29.50
CA SER A 11 14.25 -18.76 29.02
C SER A 11 14.33 -17.95 27.70
N LEU A 12 13.89 -18.54 26.60
CA LEU A 12 13.51 -17.79 25.38
C LEU A 12 12.47 -16.79 25.83
N LEU A 13 12.88 -15.57 26.14
CA LEU A 13 11.99 -14.42 26.25
C LEU A 13 11.47 -14.15 24.83
N ILE A 14 10.37 -14.82 24.48
CA ILE A 14 9.64 -14.53 23.25
C ILE A 14 9.10 -13.12 23.41
N THR A 15 9.75 -12.16 22.75
CA THR A 15 9.27 -10.78 22.75
C THR A 15 7.94 -10.71 21.98
N PRO A 16 7.06 -9.73 22.27
CA PRO A 16 5.84 -9.54 21.50
C PRO A 16 6.07 -9.41 19.99
N SER A 17 7.22 -8.88 19.56
CA SER A 17 7.62 -8.84 18.15
C SER A 17 7.91 -10.23 17.58
N THR A 18 8.60 -11.10 18.32
CA THR A 18 8.86 -12.49 17.87
C THR A 18 7.58 -13.33 17.81
N MET A 19 6.64 -13.14 18.74
CA MET A 19 5.32 -13.79 18.67
C MET A 19 4.51 -13.28 17.46
N TYR A 20 4.59 -12.00 17.14
CA TYR A 20 3.96 -11.41 15.98
C TYR A 20 4.56 -11.97 14.68
N ASP A 21 5.89 -12.03 14.57
CA ASP A 21 6.58 -12.56 13.40
C ASP A 21 6.31 -14.06 13.19
N LEU A 22 6.18 -14.84 14.26
CA LEU A 22 5.81 -16.26 14.21
C LEU A 22 4.33 -16.48 13.81
N ALA A 23 3.42 -15.65 14.30
CA ALA A 23 1.98 -15.79 14.05
C ALA A 23 1.55 -15.27 12.66
N PHE A 24 2.31 -14.33 12.09
CA PHE A 24 2.00 -13.67 10.81
C PHE A 24 3.17 -13.75 9.81
N GLN A 25 3.87 -14.89 9.77
CA GLN A 25 4.84 -15.16 8.70
C GLN A 25 4.13 -15.24 7.34
N LEU A 26 3.70 -14.08 6.85
CA LEU A 26 3.44 -13.93 5.43
C LEU A 26 4.80 -14.00 4.71
N PRO A 27 4.89 -14.73 3.60
CA PRO A 27 6.15 -14.79 2.85
C PRO A 27 6.60 -13.37 2.53
N ARG A 28 7.87 -13.07 2.79
CA ARG A 28 8.47 -11.82 2.32
C ARG A 28 8.32 -11.79 0.82
N MET A 29 7.71 -10.74 0.29
CA MET A 29 7.64 -10.53 -1.14
C MET A 29 8.86 -9.70 -1.55
N ALA A 30 9.71 -10.32 -2.36
CA ALA A 30 10.81 -9.60 -2.98
C ALA A 30 10.25 -8.46 -3.85
N ALA A 31 10.89 -7.31 -3.80
CA ALA A 31 10.62 -6.27 -4.77
C ALA A 31 11.11 -6.72 -6.16
N VAL A 32 10.31 -6.48 -7.19
CA VAL A 32 10.62 -6.92 -8.55
C VAL A 32 10.59 -5.75 -9.52
N LEU A 33 11.71 -5.54 -10.22
CA LEU A 33 11.80 -4.66 -11.38
C LEU A 33 11.65 -5.48 -12.65
N THR A 34 10.67 -5.14 -13.49
CA THR A 34 10.53 -5.70 -14.84
C THR A 34 10.85 -4.64 -15.87
N ARG A 35 11.80 -4.95 -16.75
CA ARG A 35 12.09 -4.14 -17.96
C ARG A 35 11.18 -4.61 -19.07
N SER A 36 10.34 -3.74 -19.60
CA SER A 36 9.46 -4.11 -20.70
C SER A 36 10.25 -4.17 -22.01
N ALA A 37 10.22 -5.35 -22.64
CA ALA A 37 10.73 -5.54 -24.00
C ALA A 37 9.63 -5.35 -25.06
N LYS A 38 8.38 -5.03 -24.65
CA LYS A 38 7.25 -4.92 -25.55
C LYS A 38 7.19 -3.54 -26.20
N LEU A 39 6.90 -3.50 -27.48
CA LEU A 39 6.54 -2.27 -28.20
C LEU A 39 5.04 -2.04 -28.01
N GLY A 40 4.69 -1.21 -27.05
CA GLY A 40 3.31 -0.84 -26.75
C GLY A 40 3.04 0.64 -27.01
N ALA A 41 1.80 1.06 -26.82
CA ALA A 41 1.32 2.43 -27.11
C ALA A 41 2.14 3.52 -26.39
N TYR A 42 2.71 3.19 -25.22
CA TYR A 42 3.46 4.14 -24.38
C TYR A 42 4.97 3.84 -24.30
N SER A 43 5.54 3.11 -25.25
CA SER A 43 6.97 2.76 -25.25
C SER A 43 7.90 3.98 -25.28
N ARG A 44 7.44 5.10 -25.82
CA ARG A 44 8.20 6.37 -25.78
C ARG A 44 8.31 6.89 -24.35
N LEU A 45 7.22 6.80 -23.59
CA LEU A 45 7.17 7.22 -22.20
C LEU A 45 8.15 6.40 -21.34
N ASN A 46 8.41 5.14 -21.68
CA ASN A 46 9.35 4.28 -20.95
C ASN A 46 10.80 4.82 -20.90
N LYS A 47 11.20 5.69 -21.83
CA LYS A 47 12.53 6.32 -21.79
C LYS A 47 12.68 7.24 -20.57
N SER A 48 11.58 7.89 -20.17
CA SER A 48 11.55 8.89 -19.10
C SER A 48 10.80 8.45 -17.85
N HIS A 49 9.97 7.39 -17.91
CA HIS A 49 9.10 6.97 -16.82
C HIS A 49 9.23 5.48 -16.47
N CYS A 50 8.90 5.18 -15.22
CA CYS A 50 8.71 3.83 -14.70
C CYS A 50 7.44 3.81 -13.85
N VAL A 51 6.72 2.71 -13.82
CA VAL A 51 5.53 2.56 -12.98
C VAL A 51 5.89 1.89 -11.67
N LEU A 52 5.65 2.57 -10.55
CA LEU A 52 5.81 2.03 -9.20
C LEU A 52 4.47 1.51 -8.68
N ILE A 53 4.42 0.21 -8.41
CA ILE A 53 3.21 -0.49 -7.94
C ILE A 53 3.41 -0.92 -6.49
N LEU A 54 2.59 -0.39 -5.57
CA LEU A 54 2.60 -0.74 -4.16
C LEU A 54 1.35 -1.55 -3.83
N GLY A 55 1.54 -2.84 -3.56
CA GLY A 55 0.48 -3.84 -3.42
C GLY A 55 -0.31 -3.78 -2.11
N TRP A 56 -1.41 -4.52 -2.07
CA TRP A 56 -2.30 -4.61 -0.91
C TRP A 56 -1.85 -5.68 0.10
N ALA A 57 -2.35 -5.59 1.33
CA ALA A 57 -2.04 -6.53 2.38
C ALA A 57 -2.41 -7.98 2.01
N GLY A 58 -1.44 -8.90 2.14
CA GLY A 58 -1.63 -10.31 1.81
C GLY A 58 -1.63 -10.65 0.32
N SER A 59 -1.33 -9.68 -0.56
CA SER A 59 -1.12 -10.01 -1.98
C SER A 59 0.18 -10.79 -2.18
N ASP A 60 0.14 -11.76 -3.07
CA ASP A 60 1.32 -12.43 -3.60
C ASP A 60 1.83 -11.75 -4.88
N ASP A 61 3.07 -12.04 -5.27
CA ASP A 61 3.66 -11.47 -6.49
C ASP A 61 2.84 -11.77 -7.75
N LYS A 62 2.28 -12.97 -7.86
CA LYS A 62 1.44 -13.39 -8.99
C LYS A 62 0.19 -12.51 -9.12
N SER A 63 -0.38 -12.08 -8.00
CA SER A 63 -1.56 -11.21 -7.99
C SER A 63 -1.20 -9.79 -8.41
N VAL A 64 -0.12 -9.22 -7.88
CA VAL A 64 0.35 -7.87 -8.25
C VAL A 64 0.89 -7.84 -9.68
N LYS A 65 1.52 -8.93 -10.14
CA LYS A 65 2.01 -9.08 -11.52
C LYS A 65 0.90 -8.85 -12.57
N LYS A 66 -0.34 -9.25 -12.30
CA LYS A 66 -1.47 -9.02 -13.22
C LYS A 66 -1.69 -7.52 -13.50
N TYR A 67 -1.45 -6.68 -12.51
CA TYR A 67 -1.54 -5.22 -12.65
C TYR A 67 -0.28 -4.64 -13.30
N ALA A 68 0.90 -5.22 -13.00
CA ALA A 68 2.13 -4.85 -13.70
C ALA A 68 2.02 -5.16 -15.21
N ASP A 69 1.43 -6.30 -15.59
CA ASP A 69 1.19 -6.67 -16.99
C ASP A 69 0.41 -5.62 -17.76
N LEU A 70 -0.47 -4.86 -17.12
CA LEU A 70 -1.21 -3.77 -17.77
C LEU A 70 -0.24 -2.69 -18.31
N TYR A 71 0.79 -2.37 -17.57
CA TYR A 71 1.81 -1.39 -17.97
C TYR A 71 2.88 -2.00 -18.88
N GLU A 72 3.34 -3.20 -18.57
CA GLU A 72 4.34 -3.91 -19.37
C GLU A 72 3.83 -4.18 -20.79
N ASN A 73 2.55 -4.51 -20.96
CA ASN A 73 1.91 -4.67 -22.26
C ASN A 73 1.81 -3.35 -23.04
N ARG A 74 1.86 -2.21 -22.35
CA ARG A 74 1.91 -0.87 -22.93
C ARG A 74 3.33 -0.36 -23.20
N GLY A 75 4.33 -1.17 -22.89
CA GLY A 75 5.74 -0.88 -23.14
C GLY A 75 6.44 -0.13 -22.02
N LEU A 76 5.89 -0.12 -20.80
CA LEU A 76 6.46 0.57 -19.63
C LEU A 76 7.17 -0.41 -18.70
N ASP A 77 8.31 0.02 -18.15
CA ASP A 77 8.97 -0.68 -17.04
C ASP A 77 8.14 -0.56 -15.77
N THR A 78 8.18 -1.59 -14.93
CA THR A 78 7.46 -1.61 -13.65
C THR A 78 8.38 -1.99 -12.49
N ILE A 79 8.19 -1.35 -11.35
CA ILE A 79 8.65 -1.83 -10.04
C ILE A 79 7.39 -2.21 -9.26
N ARG A 80 7.31 -3.45 -8.79
CA ARG A 80 6.22 -3.90 -7.94
C ARG A 80 6.72 -4.41 -6.60
N PHE A 81 6.04 -4.05 -5.55
CA PHE A 81 6.38 -4.41 -4.20
C PHE A 81 5.14 -4.49 -3.31
N THR A 82 5.09 -5.48 -2.44
CA THR A 82 4.10 -5.57 -1.35
C THR A 82 4.83 -5.67 -0.03
N SER A 83 4.72 -4.65 0.79
CA SER A 83 5.29 -4.66 2.13
C SER A 83 4.51 -5.59 3.06
N GLN A 84 5.21 -6.18 4.02
CA GLN A 84 4.56 -6.92 5.09
C GLN A 84 3.68 -5.99 5.94
N MET A 85 2.56 -6.54 6.38
CA MET A 85 1.62 -5.83 7.23
C MET A 85 2.17 -5.71 8.65
N LYS A 86 2.25 -4.48 9.16
CA LYS A 86 2.55 -4.20 10.58
C LYS A 86 1.38 -3.43 11.17
N ALA A 87 0.93 -3.83 12.35
CA ALA A 87 -0.21 -3.17 13.00
C ALA A 87 0.18 -1.86 13.68
N PHE A 88 1.39 -1.80 14.22
CA PHE A 88 1.88 -0.67 15.00
C PHE A 88 3.37 -0.45 14.75
N SER A 89 3.77 0.81 14.67
CA SER A 89 5.17 1.20 14.70
C SER A 89 5.40 2.23 15.80
N PRO A 90 6.19 1.90 16.83
CA PRO A 90 6.53 2.86 17.89
C PRO A 90 7.33 4.07 17.36
N LYS A 91 7.95 3.93 16.19
CA LYS A 91 8.69 5.01 15.51
C LYS A 91 7.80 5.88 14.61
N GLY A 92 6.48 5.72 14.66
CA GLY A 92 5.53 6.51 13.89
C GLY A 92 5.47 6.17 12.40
N LEU A 93 5.02 7.13 11.57
CA LEU A 93 4.75 6.93 10.14
C LEU A 93 5.97 6.48 9.34
N SER A 94 7.16 6.91 9.71
CA SER A 94 8.40 6.60 8.97
C SER A 94 8.78 5.12 8.96
N HIS A 95 8.25 4.32 9.86
CA HIS A 95 8.60 2.91 10.03
C HIS A 95 7.38 1.98 9.99
N MET A 96 6.28 2.42 9.39
CA MET A 96 5.07 1.60 9.28
C MET A 96 5.27 0.38 8.40
N ARG A 97 6.20 0.44 7.45
CA ARG A 97 6.56 -0.66 6.55
C ARG A 97 8.06 -0.79 6.42
N ASP A 98 8.50 -2.03 6.25
CA ASP A 98 9.88 -2.33 5.86
C ASP A 98 10.00 -2.15 4.36
N MET A 99 10.90 -1.29 3.93
CA MET A 99 11.06 -0.87 2.54
C MET A 99 12.45 -1.21 1.98
N ASP A 100 13.30 -1.91 2.73
CA ASP A 100 14.70 -2.13 2.34
C ASP A 100 14.84 -2.86 0.98
N GLU A 101 13.93 -3.77 0.67
CA GLU A 101 13.99 -4.54 -0.58
C GLU A 101 13.69 -3.71 -1.84
N ILE A 102 12.95 -2.60 -1.73
CA ILE A 102 12.61 -1.76 -2.88
C ILE A 102 13.69 -0.72 -3.20
N PHE A 103 14.50 -0.33 -2.23
CA PHE A 103 15.49 0.72 -2.40
C PHE A 103 16.48 0.47 -3.54
N PRO A 104 17.10 -0.72 -3.69
CA PRO A 104 18.01 -0.98 -4.81
C PRO A 104 17.34 -0.88 -6.18
N LEU A 105 16.03 -1.11 -6.26
CA LEU A 105 15.28 -1.02 -7.51
C LEU A 105 14.92 0.44 -7.85
N LEU A 106 14.59 1.24 -6.85
CA LEU A 106 14.37 2.68 -7.03
C LEU A 106 15.66 3.37 -7.49
N ASP A 107 16.82 2.95 -6.98
CA ASP A 107 18.13 3.46 -7.42
C ASP A 107 18.40 3.17 -8.91
N GLN A 108 17.97 2.00 -9.40
CA GLN A 108 18.13 1.64 -10.82
C GLN A 108 17.26 2.48 -11.78
N VAL A 109 16.27 3.19 -11.27
CA VAL A 109 15.35 4.04 -12.03
C VAL A 109 15.41 5.50 -11.57
N GLU A 110 16.45 5.89 -10.84
CA GLU A 110 16.57 7.26 -10.32
C GLU A 110 16.54 8.34 -11.40
N ASN A 111 16.95 8.02 -12.63
CA ASN A 111 16.89 8.91 -13.78
C ASN A 111 15.49 9.03 -14.39
N LYS A 112 14.54 8.19 -13.98
CA LYS A 112 13.18 8.18 -14.47
C LYS A 112 12.24 8.93 -13.54
N ARG A 113 11.18 9.47 -14.10
CA ARG A 113 10.02 9.92 -13.37
C ARG A 113 9.09 8.74 -13.10
N LEU A 114 8.12 8.92 -12.23
CA LEU A 114 7.23 7.84 -11.81
C LEU A 114 5.77 8.14 -12.17
N VAL A 115 5.05 7.08 -12.52
CA VAL A 115 3.62 6.96 -12.31
C VAL A 115 3.44 5.96 -11.19
N MET A 116 2.66 6.28 -10.18
CA MET A 116 2.45 5.38 -9.04
C MET A 116 1.08 4.71 -9.14
N HIS A 117 1.02 3.42 -8.81
CA HIS A 117 -0.23 2.68 -8.64
C HIS A 117 -0.27 2.08 -7.24
N ILE A 118 -1.15 2.63 -6.41
CA ILE A 118 -1.20 2.38 -4.97
C ILE A 118 -2.45 1.59 -4.63
N PHE A 119 -2.26 0.41 -4.03
CA PHE A 119 -3.36 -0.48 -3.69
C PHE A 119 -3.64 -0.50 -2.21
N SER A 120 -4.89 -0.22 -1.83
CA SER A 120 -5.34 -0.34 -0.45
C SER A 120 -4.52 0.49 0.53
N MET A 121 -4.90 0.50 1.79
CA MET A 121 -4.12 1.21 2.81
C MET A 121 -2.71 0.64 3.00
N ASN A 122 -2.46 -0.64 2.68
CA ASN A 122 -1.09 -1.18 2.75
C ASN A 122 -0.14 -0.48 1.78
N GLY A 123 -0.59 -0.21 0.55
CA GLY A 123 0.17 0.58 -0.43
C GLY A 123 0.37 2.02 0.05
N VAL A 124 -0.64 2.64 0.68
CA VAL A 124 -0.52 3.99 1.27
C VAL A 124 0.52 4.01 2.39
N TYR A 125 0.52 3.03 3.29
CA TYR A 125 1.54 2.92 4.34
C TYR A 125 2.95 2.74 3.77
N SER A 126 3.10 1.95 2.70
CA SER A 126 4.37 1.77 2.00
C SER A 126 4.85 3.08 1.39
N LEU A 127 3.98 3.81 0.72
CA LEU A 127 4.27 5.13 0.15
C LEU A 127 4.72 6.11 1.22
N VAL A 128 4.01 6.20 2.34
CA VAL A 128 4.35 7.10 3.45
C VAL A 128 5.70 6.74 4.06
N SER A 129 6.00 5.43 4.22
CA SER A 129 7.32 4.99 4.71
C SER A 129 8.45 5.35 3.74
N LEU A 130 8.22 5.27 2.42
CA LEU A 130 9.17 5.73 1.41
C LEU A 130 9.42 7.25 1.50
N LEU A 131 8.37 8.05 1.61
CA LEU A 131 8.46 9.50 1.66
C LEU A 131 9.15 10.02 2.94
N HIS A 132 9.09 9.28 4.03
CA HIS A 132 9.82 9.59 5.26
C HIS A 132 11.30 9.17 5.22
N HIS A 133 11.70 8.33 4.28
CA HIS A 133 13.09 7.95 4.14
C HIS A 133 13.88 9.09 3.48
N LYS A 134 14.96 9.59 4.14
CA LYS A 134 15.71 10.78 3.69
C LYS A 134 16.10 10.75 2.22
N LYS A 135 16.55 9.60 1.71
CA LYS A 135 16.96 9.43 0.31
C LYS A 135 15.80 9.52 -0.68
N TYR A 136 14.58 9.16 -0.27
CA TYR A 136 13.41 9.03 -1.17
C TYR A 136 12.29 10.05 -0.88
N ALA A 137 12.52 11.00 0.01
CA ALA A 137 11.57 12.08 0.31
C ALA A 137 11.16 12.91 -0.93
N TYR A 138 11.98 12.90 -1.97
CA TYR A 138 11.74 13.59 -3.23
C TYR A 138 10.77 12.85 -4.17
N LEU A 139 10.34 11.62 -3.88
CA LEU A 139 9.59 10.78 -4.83
C LEU A 139 8.34 11.48 -5.39
N PHE A 140 7.62 12.25 -4.59
CA PHE A 140 6.48 13.01 -5.10
C PHE A 140 6.87 14.06 -6.15
N SER A 141 8.01 14.74 -5.99
CA SER A 141 8.48 15.71 -7.00
C SER A 141 8.89 15.06 -8.32
N LYS A 142 9.14 13.75 -8.33
CA LYS A 142 9.42 12.94 -9.53
C LYS A 142 8.20 12.14 -10.01
N THR A 143 7.04 12.31 -9.41
CA THR A 143 5.82 11.58 -9.77
C THR A 143 4.90 12.49 -10.56
N ASP A 144 4.44 12.01 -11.71
CA ASP A 144 3.59 12.78 -12.63
C ASP A 144 2.11 12.39 -12.54
N GLY A 145 1.80 11.29 -11.88
CA GLY A 145 0.43 10.87 -11.62
C GLY A 145 0.35 9.71 -10.64
N ILE A 146 -0.77 9.63 -9.93
CA ILE A 146 -1.03 8.55 -8.98
C ILE A 146 -2.38 7.92 -9.28
N ILE A 147 -2.37 6.60 -9.39
CA ILE A 147 -3.56 5.76 -9.48
C ILE A 147 -3.80 5.14 -8.10
N TRP A 148 -4.97 5.37 -7.55
CA TRP A 148 -5.42 4.87 -6.26
C TRP A 148 -6.45 3.76 -6.47
N ASP A 149 -6.17 2.55 -6.03
CA ASP A 149 -7.10 1.43 -6.07
C ASP A 149 -7.52 1.05 -4.66
N SER A 150 -8.81 1.23 -4.35
CA SER A 150 -9.39 0.96 -3.03
C SER A 150 -8.69 1.72 -1.89
N CYS A 151 -8.25 2.96 -2.14
CA CYS A 151 -7.58 3.84 -1.16
C CYS A 151 -7.54 5.29 -1.66
N PRO A 152 -7.03 6.25 -0.81
CA PRO A 152 -6.80 6.14 0.62
C PRO A 152 -8.08 6.35 1.42
N ILE A 153 -8.10 5.86 2.65
CA ILE A 153 -9.23 6.09 3.56
C ILE A 153 -8.77 6.65 4.91
N ASP A 154 -9.59 7.52 5.50
CA ASP A 154 -9.50 7.89 6.92
C ASP A 154 -10.32 6.89 7.72
N SER A 155 -9.68 5.82 8.17
CA SER A 155 -10.35 4.76 8.91
C SER A 155 -10.62 5.18 10.34
N LYS A 156 -11.89 5.27 10.72
CA LYS A 156 -12.29 5.27 12.13
C LYS A 156 -11.90 3.92 12.75
N LEU A 157 -11.57 3.91 14.04
CA LEU A 157 -11.05 2.73 14.72
C LEU A 157 -11.92 1.48 14.51
N LEU A 158 -13.22 1.57 14.68
CA LEU A 158 -14.09 0.40 14.62
C LEU A 158 -14.19 -0.21 13.20
N PRO A 159 -14.46 0.53 12.11
CA PRO A 159 -14.39 -0.01 10.76
C PRO A 159 -13.02 -0.59 10.42
N TYR A 160 -11.94 0.07 10.87
CA TYR A 160 -10.58 -0.42 10.70
C TYR A 160 -10.37 -1.79 11.36
N LEU A 161 -10.78 -1.96 12.62
CA LEU A 161 -10.66 -3.25 13.33
C LEU A 161 -11.50 -4.36 12.68
N LEU A 162 -12.71 -4.04 12.23
CA LEU A 162 -13.58 -4.99 11.54
C LEU A 162 -13.01 -5.42 10.19
N GLY A 163 -12.55 -4.47 9.38
CA GLY A 163 -11.92 -4.74 8.10
C GLY A 163 -10.65 -5.58 8.26
N TYR A 164 -9.79 -5.23 9.19
CA TYR A 164 -8.59 -6.01 9.50
C TYR A 164 -8.90 -7.43 9.98
N ASN A 165 -9.89 -7.59 10.85
CA ASN A 165 -10.32 -8.91 11.29
C ASN A 165 -10.71 -9.79 10.11
N GLN A 166 -11.42 -9.24 9.13
CA GLN A 166 -11.82 -9.95 7.92
C GLN A 166 -10.60 -10.32 7.05
N VAL A 167 -9.68 -9.38 6.82
CA VAL A 167 -8.44 -9.65 6.06
C VAL A 167 -7.62 -10.76 6.71
N ILE A 168 -7.37 -10.67 8.01
CA ILE A 168 -6.59 -11.66 8.76
C ILE A 168 -7.25 -13.05 8.68
N ASN A 169 -8.56 -13.14 8.86
CA ASN A 169 -9.26 -14.41 8.77
C ASN A 169 -9.18 -15.00 7.35
N ASN A 170 -9.29 -14.17 6.31
CA ASN A 170 -9.18 -14.63 4.93
C ASN A 170 -7.76 -15.12 4.59
N VAL A 171 -6.73 -14.41 5.03
CA VAL A 171 -5.33 -14.79 4.82
C VAL A 171 -5.00 -16.12 5.51
N HIS A 172 -5.53 -16.33 6.72
CA HIS A 172 -5.30 -17.54 7.52
C HIS A 172 -6.44 -18.56 7.44
N LYS A 173 -7.26 -18.53 6.40
CA LYS A 173 -8.41 -19.43 6.24
C LYS A 173 -8.02 -20.90 6.38
N LYS A 174 -6.91 -21.33 5.74
CA LYS A 174 -6.38 -22.70 5.86
C LYS A 174 -6.02 -23.07 7.30
N THR A 175 -5.37 -22.17 8.03
CA THR A 175 -5.02 -22.37 9.44
C THR A 175 -6.28 -22.57 10.31
N LEU A 176 -7.33 -21.79 10.02
CA LEU A 176 -8.59 -21.89 10.75
C LEU A 176 -9.35 -23.18 10.43
N GLU A 177 -9.36 -23.62 9.17
CA GLU A 177 -10.10 -24.80 8.71
C GLU A 177 -9.38 -26.11 9.01
N SER A 178 -8.08 -26.20 8.73
CA SER A 178 -7.30 -27.45 8.76
C SER A 178 -6.04 -27.44 9.59
N GLY A 179 -5.72 -26.32 10.27
CA GLY A 179 -4.55 -26.22 11.14
C GLY A 179 -4.70 -27.00 12.43
N THR A 180 -3.55 -27.37 13.02
CA THR A 180 -3.50 -28.01 14.34
C THR A 180 -4.02 -27.07 15.45
N LEU A 181 -4.26 -27.62 16.63
CA LEU A 181 -4.65 -26.81 17.79
C LEU A 181 -3.59 -25.74 18.12
N PHE A 182 -2.30 -26.09 18.01
CA PHE A 182 -1.20 -25.14 18.23
C PHE A 182 -1.19 -24.02 17.18
N ASP A 183 -1.44 -24.34 15.91
CA ASP A 183 -1.54 -23.33 14.83
C ASP A 183 -2.69 -22.35 15.11
N LYS A 184 -3.84 -22.87 15.57
CA LYS A 184 -5.00 -22.04 15.91
C LYS A 184 -4.77 -21.16 17.14
N ILE A 185 -4.10 -21.68 18.18
CA ILE A 185 -3.71 -20.90 19.37
C ILE A 185 -2.71 -19.80 18.97
N GLY A 186 -1.67 -20.13 18.20
CA GLY A 186 -0.70 -19.16 17.68
C GLY A 186 -1.38 -18.05 16.87
N PHE A 187 -2.28 -18.43 15.97
CA PHE A 187 -3.08 -17.48 15.18
C PHE A 187 -3.93 -16.56 16.08
N MET A 188 -4.64 -17.09 17.06
CA MET A 188 -5.45 -16.28 17.98
C MET A 188 -4.59 -15.35 18.82
N GLY A 189 -3.44 -15.81 19.31
CA GLY A 189 -2.47 -14.96 20.02
C GLY A 189 -1.96 -13.81 19.17
N GLY A 190 -1.52 -14.09 17.95
CA GLY A 190 -1.07 -13.08 16.99
C GLY A 190 -2.17 -12.07 16.66
N LYS A 191 -3.41 -12.53 16.45
CA LYS A 191 -4.56 -11.68 16.22
C LYS A 191 -4.84 -10.74 17.39
N MET A 192 -4.75 -11.22 18.63
CA MET A 192 -4.90 -10.39 19.83
C MET A 192 -3.82 -9.32 19.92
N VAL A 193 -2.55 -9.69 19.69
CA VAL A 193 -1.43 -8.74 19.64
C VAL A 193 -1.67 -7.67 18.55
N PHE A 194 -2.14 -8.09 17.38
CA PHE A 194 -2.44 -7.18 16.29
C PHE A 194 -3.56 -6.18 16.66
N LEU A 195 -4.68 -6.68 17.17
CA LEU A 195 -5.81 -5.84 17.55
C LEU A 195 -5.44 -4.85 18.67
N SER A 196 -4.69 -5.31 19.69
CA SER A 196 -4.21 -4.42 20.75
C SER A 196 -3.26 -3.34 20.21
N SER A 197 -2.39 -3.70 19.26
CA SER A 197 -1.49 -2.74 18.59
C SER A 197 -2.27 -1.69 17.79
N ALA A 198 -3.35 -2.07 17.13
CA ALA A 198 -4.21 -1.14 16.39
C ALA A 198 -4.94 -0.16 17.33
N VAL A 199 -5.39 -0.64 18.50
CA VAL A 199 -5.96 0.23 19.53
C VAL A 199 -4.92 1.20 20.07
N MET A 200 -3.70 0.72 20.36
CA MET A 200 -2.59 1.59 20.81
C MET A 200 -2.25 2.67 19.79
N GLU A 201 -2.24 2.34 18.50
CA GLU A 201 -2.01 3.30 17.43
C GLU A 201 -3.12 4.36 17.37
N ALA A 202 -4.38 3.95 17.47
CA ALA A 202 -5.50 4.88 17.52
C ALA A 202 -5.44 5.81 18.77
N MET A 203 -5.06 5.27 19.92
CA MET A 203 -4.85 6.07 21.13
C MET A 203 -3.70 7.06 20.95
N ARG A 204 -2.58 6.64 20.36
CA ARG A 204 -1.44 7.52 20.06
C ARG A 204 -1.87 8.69 19.15
N GLN A 205 -2.61 8.41 18.09
CA GLN A 205 -3.13 9.44 17.19
C GLN A 205 -4.09 10.38 17.91
N TRP A 206 -4.99 9.85 18.72
CA TRP A 206 -5.94 10.64 19.50
C TRP A 206 -5.21 11.56 20.50
N ILE A 207 -4.25 11.04 21.27
CA ILE A 207 -3.45 11.84 22.22
C ILE A 207 -2.72 12.95 21.48
N HIS A 208 -2.02 12.63 20.39
CA HIS A 208 -1.26 13.60 19.60
C HIS A 208 -2.15 14.77 19.15
N VAL A 209 -3.30 14.47 18.56
CA VAL A 209 -4.24 15.50 18.09
C VAL A 209 -4.86 16.28 19.25
N SER A 210 -5.21 15.61 20.37
CA SER A 210 -5.79 16.26 21.56
C SER A 210 -4.82 17.20 22.27
N THR A 211 -3.52 16.97 22.10
CA THR A 211 -2.45 17.83 22.64
C THR A 211 -2.01 18.94 21.67
N GLY A 212 -2.74 19.13 20.56
CA GLY A 212 -2.48 20.20 19.60
C GLY A 212 -1.58 19.81 18.41
N GLY A 213 -1.20 18.54 18.30
CA GLY A 213 -0.45 18.03 17.15
C GLY A 213 -1.29 17.95 15.87
N ASN A 214 -0.63 17.99 14.71
CA ASN A 214 -1.31 17.89 13.42
C ASN A 214 -1.62 16.43 13.06
N ARG A 215 -2.82 16.18 12.52
CA ARG A 215 -3.23 14.85 12.05
C ARG A 215 -2.29 14.28 10.97
N SER A 216 -1.74 15.11 10.11
CA SER A 216 -0.80 14.69 9.06
C SER A 216 0.51 14.11 9.61
N GLU A 217 0.88 14.40 10.85
CA GLU A 217 2.09 13.85 11.48
C GLU A 217 1.92 12.41 11.97
N VAL A 218 0.68 11.96 12.13
CA VAL A 218 0.36 10.68 12.75
C VAL A 218 -0.58 9.79 11.93
N ASN A 219 -1.25 10.32 10.91
CA ASN A 219 -2.22 9.57 10.12
C ASN A 219 -1.83 9.63 8.63
N PRO A 220 -1.61 8.48 7.97
CA PRO A 220 -1.15 8.40 6.57
C PRO A 220 -2.10 9.06 5.56
N TYR A 221 -3.41 9.00 5.81
CA TYR A 221 -4.42 9.65 4.96
C TYR A 221 -4.20 11.16 4.89
N TYR A 222 -4.08 11.82 6.06
CA TYR A 222 -3.86 13.27 6.14
C TYR A 222 -2.44 13.65 5.69
N TYR A 223 -1.44 12.78 5.99
CA TYR A 223 -0.07 13.00 5.51
C TYR A 223 -0.01 13.10 3.99
N VAL A 224 -0.62 12.16 3.29
CA VAL A 224 -0.65 12.15 1.82
C VAL A 224 -1.52 13.29 1.28
N ARG A 225 -2.73 13.48 1.84
CA ARG A 225 -3.67 14.51 1.40
C ARG A 225 -3.09 15.92 1.44
N ASP A 226 -2.36 16.22 2.50
CA ASP A 226 -1.86 17.56 2.79
C ASP A 226 -0.39 17.74 2.35
N HIS A 227 0.24 16.70 1.78
CA HIS A 227 1.64 16.77 1.37
C HIS A 227 1.86 17.85 0.29
N PRO A 228 2.82 18.80 0.49
CA PRO A 228 2.97 19.96 -0.41
C PRO A 228 3.37 19.58 -1.84
N GLN A 229 4.09 18.48 -2.01
CA GLN A 229 4.58 17.99 -3.31
C GLN A 229 3.72 16.85 -3.87
N LEU A 230 2.48 16.67 -3.38
CA LEU A 230 1.57 15.69 -3.97
C LEU A 230 1.38 16.01 -5.46
N PRO A 231 1.55 15.04 -6.37
CA PRO A 231 1.36 15.25 -7.81
C PRO A 231 -0.03 15.78 -8.16
N ASP A 232 -0.16 16.49 -9.27
CA ASP A 232 -1.43 17.13 -9.64
C ASP A 232 -2.46 16.19 -10.30
N LYS A 233 -2.02 14.99 -10.78
CA LYS A 233 -2.88 14.08 -11.54
C LYS A 233 -3.23 12.83 -10.76
N HIS A 234 -4.52 12.55 -10.62
CA HIS A 234 -5.01 11.42 -9.85
C HIS A 234 -6.11 10.65 -10.59
N THR A 235 -6.03 9.32 -10.57
CA THR A 235 -7.11 8.43 -10.98
C THR A 235 -7.49 7.55 -9.80
N PHE A 236 -8.79 7.46 -9.50
CA PHE A 236 -9.30 6.61 -8.42
C PHE A 236 -10.14 5.48 -9.00
N PHE A 237 -9.89 4.26 -8.50
CA PHE A 237 -10.74 3.10 -8.66
C PHE A 237 -11.24 2.67 -7.29
N TYR A 238 -12.55 2.66 -7.08
CA TYR A 238 -13.15 2.27 -5.80
C TYR A 238 -14.57 1.76 -6.01
N SER A 239 -15.18 1.17 -4.97
CA SER A 239 -16.51 0.59 -5.10
C SER A 239 -17.36 0.86 -3.87
N THR A 240 -18.67 1.02 -4.09
CA THR A 240 -19.67 1.14 -3.01
C THR A 240 -19.85 -0.16 -2.24
N THR A 241 -19.44 -1.30 -2.80
CA THR A 241 -19.52 -2.63 -2.14
C THR A 241 -18.22 -3.03 -1.46
N ASP A 242 -17.17 -2.18 -1.53
CA ASP A 242 -15.93 -2.41 -0.78
C ASP A 242 -16.15 -2.18 0.72
N VAL A 243 -16.18 -3.27 1.49
CA VAL A 243 -16.39 -3.23 2.94
C VAL A 243 -15.11 -2.93 3.72
N LEU A 244 -13.94 -3.06 3.08
CA LEU A 244 -12.63 -2.82 3.73
C LEU A 244 -12.21 -1.36 3.59
N CYS A 245 -12.24 -0.84 2.36
CA CYS A 245 -11.96 0.56 2.07
C CYS A 245 -13.22 1.20 1.50
N GLN A 246 -14.10 1.61 2.40
CA GLN A 246 -15.41 2.15 2.07
C GLN A 246 -15.33 3.37 1.14
N ALA A 247 -16.30 3.52 0.25
CA ALA A 247 -16.34 4.59 -0.74
C ALA A 247 -16.36 6.02 -0.14
N PRO A 248 -17.13 6.35 0.93
CA PRO A 248 -17.24 7.72 1.40
C PRO A 248 -15.92 8.40 1.80
N PRO A 249 -14.99 7.75 2.55
CA PRO A 249 -13.66 8.35 2.80
C PRO A 249 -12.84 8.60 1.54
N ILE A 250 -12.91 7.71 0.53
CA ILE A 250 -12.22 7.88 -0.75
C ILE A 250 -12.82 9.07 -1.51
N GLN A 251 -14.14 9.17 -1.53
CA GLN A 251 -14.86 10.32 -2.11
C GLN A 251 -14.43 11.63 -1.46
N SER A 252 -14.43 11.69 -0.14
CA SER A 252 -13.97 12.88 0.59
C SER A 252 -12.52 13.27 0.26
N PHE A 253 -11.65 12.26 0.01
CA PHE A 253 -10.27 12.52 -0.39
C PHE A 253 -10.19 13.14 -1.78
N HIS A 254 -10.80 12.54 -2.79
CA HIS A 254 -10.71 13.06 -4.16
C HIS A 254 -11.47 14.38 -4.34
N GLU A 255 -12.60 14.57 -3.63
CA GLU A 255 -13.30 15.87 -3.59
C GLU A 255 -12.39 16.96 -3.00
N TYR A 256 -11.69 16.67 -1.91
CA TYR A 256 -10.72 17.61 -1.34
C TYR A 256 -9.62 17.98 -2.34
N LEU A 257 -9.06 16.99 -3.06
CA LEU A 257 -8.04 17.25 -4.10
C LEU A 257 -8.59 18.15 -5.21
N THR A 258 -9.79 17.85 -5.68
CA THR A 258 -10.45 18.63 -6.75
C THR A 258 -10.81 20.03 -6.28
N GLU A 259 -11.51 20.16 -5.17
CA GLU A 259 -12.12 21.43 -4.75
C GLU A 259 -11.15 22.36 -4.04
N LYS A 260 -10.32 21.81 -3.12
CA LYS A 260 -9.41 22.61 -2.29
C LYS A 260 -8.03 22.76 -2.91
N ARG A 261 -7.50 21.69 -3.53
CA ARG A 261 -6.17 21.70 -4.11
C ARG A 261 -6.15 21.99 -5.61
N LYS A 262 -7.31 22.00 -6.27
CA LYS A 262 -7.48 22.27 -7.72
C LYS A 262 -6.68 21.33 -8.61
N MET A 263 -6.54 20.06 -8.16
CA MET A 263 -5.83 19.00 -8.87
C MET A 263 -6.71 18.35 -9.94
N GLU A 264 -6.10 17.72 -10.93
CA GLU A 264 -6.77 16.92 -11.95
C GLU A 264 -7.13 15.55 -11.38
N VAL A 265 -8.41 15.31 -11.19
CA VAL A 265 -8.91 14.07 -10.58
C VAL A 265 -9.92 13.39 -11.48
N GLU A 266 -9.68 12.10 -11.74
CA GLU A 266 -10.63 11.19 -12.35
C GLU A 266 -11.07 10.15 -11.32
N ALA A 267 -12.38 9.98 -11.12
CA ALA A 267 -12.94 9.04 -10.16
C ALA A 267 -13.81 7.99 -10.86
N ASN A 268 -13.41 6.71 -10.75
CA ASN A 268 -14.13 5.56 -11.29
C ASN A 268 -14.73 4.77 -10.12
N CYS A 269 -16.03 4.96 -9.88
CA CYS A 269 -16.76 4.29 -8.82
C CYS A 269 -17.55 3.10 -9.37
N PHE A 270 -17.26 1.90 -8.87
CA PHE A 270 -17.99 0.68 -9.19
C PHE A 270 -19.07 0.40 -8.14
N THR A 271 -20.03 -0.47 -8.46
CA THR A 271 -21.15 -0.79 -7.57
C THR A 271 -21.21 -2.25 -7.14
N ASP A 272 -20.31 -3.09 -7.66
CA ASP A 272 -20.38 -4.55 -7.52
C ASP A 272 -19.02 -5.22 -7.29
N SER A 273 -17.90 -4.47 -7.37
CA SER A 273 -16.58 -5.04 -7.19
C SER A 273 -16.10 -4.99 -5.74
N PRO A 274 -15.69 -6.13 -5.15
CA PRO A 274 -15.10 -6.15 -3.82
C PRO A 274 -13.69 -5.52 -3.83
N HIS A 275 -13.14 -5.34 -2.65
CA HIS A 275 -11.83 -4.74 -2.39
C HIS A 275 -10.73 -5.25 -3.33
N VAL A 276 -10.06 -4.36 -4.05
CA VAL A 276 -8.96 -4.64 -5.00
C VAL A 276 -9.34 -5.68 -6.08
N LYS A 277 -10.64 -5.71 -6.48
CA LYS A 277 -11.14 -6.59 -7.54
C LYS A 277 -11.78 -5.83 -8.70
N HIS A 278 -11.49 -4.54 -8.80
CA HIS A 278 -12.07 -3.69 -9.86
C HIS A 278 -11.61 -4.14 -11.25
N PHE A 279 -10.30 -4.35 -11.46
CA PHE A 279 -9.78 -4.81 -12.75
C PHE A 279 -10.33 -6.18 -13.19
N PRO A 280 -10.36 -7.25 -12.36
CA PRO A 280 -10.92 -8.53 -12.79
C PRO A 280 -12.40 -8.50 -13.18
N LEU A 281 -13.19 -7.60 -12.59
CA LEU A 281 -14.62 -7.49 -12.86
C LEU A 281 -14.96 -6.46 -13.95
N HIS A 282 -14.18 -5.40 -14.05
CA HIS A 282 -14.38 -4.29 -14.99
C HIS A 282 -13.11 -4.01 -15.82
N PRO A 283 -12.61 -5.01 -16.58
CA PRO A 283 -11.33 -4.86 -17.25
C PRO A 283 -11.29 -3.74 -18.30
N MET A 284 -12.40 -3.44 -18.95
CA MET A 284 -12.46 -2.39 -19.97
C MET A 284 -12.36 -1.00 -19.33
N GLU A 285 -13.21 -0.71 -18.39
CA GLU A 285 -13.27 0.57 -17.68
C GLU A 285 -11.97 0.85 -16.92
N TYR A 286 -11.42 -0.20 -16.31
CA TYR A 286 -10.15 -0.12 -15.59
C TYR A 286 -8.98 0.22 -16.53
N ASN A 287 -8.89 -0.47 -17.68
CA ASN A 287 -7.90 -0.19 -18.72
C ASN A 287 -8.05 1.24 -19.27
N GLN A 288 -9.27 1.70 -19.51
CA GLN A 288 -9.54 3.06 -19.99
C GLN A 288 -9.05 4.12 -18.99
N GLY A 289 -9.27 3.93 -17.68
CA GLY A 289 -8.76 4.84 -16.66
C GLY A 289 -7.23 4.89 -16.62
N ILE A 290 -6.55 3.71 -16.75
CA ILE A 290 -5.09 3.68 -16.89
C ILE A 290 -4.65 4.43 -18.17
N ASP A 291 -5.30 4.20 -19.30
CA ASP A 291 -4.94 4.84 -20.58
C ASP A 291 -5.14 6.36 -20.51
N ARG A 292 -6.19 6.85 -19.87
CA ARG A 292 -6.39 8.29 -19.65
C ARG A 292 -5.24 8.89 -18.81
N MET A 293 -4.87 8.25 -17.69
CA MET A 293 -3.73 8.70 -16.88
C MET A 293 -2.44 8.75 -17.71
N LEU A 294 -2.10 7.66 -18.41
CA LEU A 294 -0.88 7.59 -19.21
C LEU A 294 -0.88 8.58 -20.37
N THR A 295 -2.04 8.82 -20.99
CA THR A 295 -2.21 9.82 -22.06
C THR A 295 -1.99 11.24 -21.54
N CYS A 296 -2.50 11.56 -20.34
CA CYS A 296 -2.26 12.85 -19.71
C CYS A 296 -0.78 13.09 -19.44
N VAL A 297 -0.09 12.06 -18.91
CA VAL A 297 1.36 12.13 -18.66
C VAL A 297 2.13 12.23 -19.97
N ASP A 298 1.83 11.39 -20.97
CA ASP A 298 2.53 11.42 -22.26
C ASP A 298 2.38 12.76 -23.00
N ARG A 299 1.19 13.34 -23.01
CA ARG A 299 0.95 14.65 -23.63
C ARG A 299 1.75 15.77 -22.99
N PHE A 300 1.96 15.71 -21.69
CA PHE A 300 2.77 16.71 -20.98
C PHE A 300 4.22 16.69 -21.47
N TYR A 301 4.80 15.49 -21.72
CA TYR A 301 6.17 15.34 -22.18
C TYR A 301 6.33 15.32 -23.71
N ASN A 302 5.25 15.00 -24.44
CA ASN A 302 5.24 14.86 -25.88
C ASN A 302 4.01 15.58 -26.47
N PRO A 303 3.94 16.94 -26.42
CA PRO A 303 2.74 17.69 -26.81
C PRO A 303 2.32 17.49 -28.28
N ASN A 304 3.22 16.97 -29.13
CA ASN A 304 2.96 16.67 -30.54
C ASN A 304 2.64 15.18 -30.79
N SER A 305 2.51 14.36 -29.75
CA SER A 305 2.18 12.94 -29.92
C SER A 305 0.70 12.82 -30.32
N LYS A 306 0.44 12.29 -31.51
CA LYS A 306 -0.89 11.79 -31.89
C LYS A 306 -0.95 10.34 -31.41
N LEU A 307 -1.63 10.09 -30.29
CA LEU A 307 -2.05 8.76 -29.87
C LEU A 307 -3.33 8.36 -30.57
#